data_5ddb6a3e4fccab1629e7398bc5586d24
#
_entry.id   5ddb6a3e4fccab1629e7398bc5586d24
#
_cell.length_a   1.000
_cell.length_b   1.000
_cell.length_c   1.000
_cell.angle_alpha   90.00
_cell.angle_beta   90.00
_cell.angle_gamma   90.00
#
_symmetry.space_group_name_H-M   'P 1'
#
loop_
_entity.id
_entity.type
_entity.pdbx_description
1 polymer ?
#
loop_
_entity_poly.entity_id
_entity_poly.type
_entity_poly.pdbx_seq_one_letter_code
_entity_poly.pdbx_strand_id
1 'polypeptide(L)'
;MKKLIQLLVVLCIFVITGCKTNKERYLSITTSGYDKKGNVVVNIYEYSLSTKKVIKKYTSSNPLGVYSKSNNAVYYAEEDNSGDHLYTYDLDTKKSKKLSGGLTAINRIIPIENNIYVLGVEKGQRSLKPYRYNVETKNFSKIKAEDALDFDHMVYDVFNHDLYLCASNQKEEDQALEEANAGKGSKYIAPNTHIYRLKNNQLKRIYTTNRKLVYRMLPMESGNLTFTESDTIPVWNPQYHTYTLDTKTNKKKAGINIDEIMDVTQYACFSSSHQIILLGRNDKHQGIYTYDIDSGKTELLYESKNELINSFELLE
;
A
#
# COMPACT_ATOMS: atom_id res chain seq x y z
N MET A 1 -3.30 24.58 51.52
CA MET A 1 -4.24 24.46 50.40
C MET A 1 -3.65 24.84 49.06
N LYS A 2 -3.00 26.00 48.83
CA LYS A 2 -2.45 26.33 47.49
C LYS A 2 -1.40 25.34 46.94
N LYS A 3 -0.55 24.78 47.75
CA LYS A 3 0.44 23.77 47.32
C LYS A 3 -0.17 22.41 46.94
N LEU A 4 -1.29 22.02 47.60
CA LEU A 4 -2.03 20.80 47.29
C LEU A 4 -2.75 20.89 45.96
N ILE A 5 -3.34 22.07 45.65
CA ILE A 5 -4.00 22.34 44.38
C ILE A 5 -3.00 22.36 43.23
N GLN A 6 -1.81 22.93 43.41
CA GLN A 6 -0.74 22.89 42.40
C GLN A 6 -0.25 21.45 42.11
N LEU A 7 -0.14 20.61 43.14
CA LEU A 7 0.24 19.20 42.98
C LEU A 7 -0.84 18.41 42.22
N LEU A 8 -2.12 18.67 42.50
CA LEU A 8 -3.24 18.04 41.80
C LEU A 8 -3.31 18.45 40.32
N VAL A 9 -3.09 19.74 40.00
CA VAL A 9 -3.08 20.23 38.61
C VAL A 9 -1.92 19.63 37.83
N VAL A 10 -0.72 19.49 38.43
CA VAL A 10 0.42 18.84 37.78
C VAL A 10 0.15 17.36 37.56
N LEU A 11 -0.48 16.65 38.53
CA LEU A 11 -0.86 15.25 38.36
C LEU A 11 -1.91 15.05 37.25
N CYS A 12 -2.89 15.96 37.15
CA CYS A 12 -3.90 15.90 36.08
C CYS A 12 -3.28 16.17 34.69
N ILE A 13 -2.27 17.04 34.58
CA ILE A 13 -1.56 17.31 33.32
C ILE A 13 -0.77 16.07 32.88
N PHE A 14 -0.14 15.33 33.81
CA PHE A 14 0.58 14.08 33.49
C PHE A 14 -0.35 12.94 33.09
N VAL A 15 -1.58 12.90 33.57
CA VAL A 15 -2.57 11.86 33.19
C VAL A 15 -3.15 12.15 31.80
N ILE A 16 -3.23 13.40 31.36
CA ILE A 16 -3.80 13.77 30.05
C ILE A 16 -2.78 13.58 28.92
N THR A 17 -1.47 13.61 29.20
CA THR A 17 -0.41 13.44 28.16
C THR A 17 -0.03 11.98 27.90
N GLY A 18 -0.63 11.00 28.59
CA GLY A 18 -0.20 9.59 28.58
C GLY A 18 -1.05 8.59 27.80
N CYS A 19 -2.23 8.94 27.32
CA CYS A 19 -3.02 8.04 26.48
C CYS A 19 -2.84 8.36 24.98
N LYS A 20 -1.69 8.01 24.40
CA LYS A 20 -1.71 7.57 23.01
C LYS A 20 -2.53 6.27 23.02
N THR A 21 -3.81 6.34 22.68
CA THR A 21 -4.57 5.15 22.30
C THR A 21 -3.83 4.55 21.10
N ASN A 22 -3.04 3.51 21.34
CA ASN A 22 -2.51 2.71 20.25
C ASN A 22 -3.73 2.22 19.47
N LYS A 23 -4.00 2.83 18.32
CA LYS A 23 -5.05 2.38 17.44
C LYS A 23 -4.78 0.91 17.12
N GLU A 24 -5.81 0.08 17.21
CA GLU A 24 -5.68 -1.34 16.92
C GLU A 24 -5.39 -1.53 15.44
N ARG A 25 -4.26 -2.14 15.12
CA ARG A 25 -3.89 -2.49 13.74
C ARG A 25 -4.62 -3.72 13.27
N TYR A 26 -5.01 -3.70 12.01
CA TYR A 26 -5.71 -4.79 11.34
C TYR A 26 -5.27 -4.92 9.89
N LEU A 27 -5.57 -6.07 9.28
CA LEU A 27 -5.39 -6.24 7.85
C LEU A 27 -6.75 -6.09 7.16
N SER A 28 -6.81 -5.25 6.14
CA SER A 28 -7.86 -5.34 5.13
C SER A 28 -7.40 -6.33 4.07
N ILE A 29 -8.07 -7.47 3.95
CA ILE A 29 -7.71 -8.56 3.04
C ILE A 29 -8.71 -8.59 1.90
N THR A 30 -8.23 -8.63 0.67
CA THR A 30 -9.06 -8.80 -0.53
C THR A 30 -8.79 -10.17 -1.14
N THR A 31 -9.86 -10.93 -1.37
CA THR A 31 -9.79 -12.26 -1.98
C THR A 31 -10.70 -12.34 -3.20
N SER A 32 -10.45 -13.27 -4.09
CA SER A 32 -11.35 -13.60 -5.20
C SER A 32 -11.64 -15.09 -5.27
N GLY A 33 -12.86 -15.42 -5.66
CA GLY A 33 -13.33 -16.78 -5.81
C GLY A 33 -14.49 -16.84 -6.80
N TYR A 34 -15.21 -17.96 -6.79
CA TYR A 34 -16.37 -18.15 -7.65
C TYR A 34 -17.63 -18.36 -6.82
N ASP A 35 -18.73 -17.76 -7.24
CA ASP A 35 -20.04 -18.07 -6.68
C ASP A 35 -20.58 -19.43 -7.19
N LYS A 36 -21.75 -19.85 -6.70
CA LYS A 36 -22.39 -21.11 -7.12
C LYS A 36 -22.77 -21.15 -8.60
N LYS A 37 -22.79 -20.00 -9.28
CA LYS A 37 -23.11 -19.87 -10.71
C LYS A 37 -21.85 -19.77 -11.57
N GLY A 38 -20.66 -19.78 -10.96
CA GLY A 38 -19.37 -19.65 -11.65
C GLY A 38 -18.95 -18.20 -11.94
N ASN A 39 -19.63 -17.19 -11.38
CA ASN A 39 -19.21 -15.80 -11.52
C ASN A 39 -18.07 -15.50 -10.54
N VAL A 40 -17.12 -14.68 -10.97
CA VAL A 40 -16.08 -14.17 -10.09
C VAL A 40 -16.71 -13.26 -9.04
N VAL A 41 -16.38 -13.50 -7.79
CA VAL A 41 -16.76 -12.65 -6.65
C VAL A 41 -15.51 -12.28 -5.88
N VAL A 42 -15.47 -11.04 -5.43
CA VAL A 42 -14.39 -10.49 -4.62
C VAL A 42 -14.92 -10.22 -3.23
N ASN A 43 -14.24 -10.76 -2.23
CA ASN A 43 -14.59 -10.57 -0.84
C ASN A 43 -13.54 -9.71 -0.13
N ILE A 44 -14.02 -8.78 0.71
CA ILE A 44 -13.18 -7.88 1.50
C ILE A 44 -13.41 -8.21 2.96
N TYR A 45 -12.32 -8.51 3.67
CA TYR A 45 -12.31 -8.94 5.06
C TYR A 45 -11.52 -7.96 5.91
N GLU A 46 -11.91 -7.83 7.18
CA GLU A 46 -11.07 -7.36 8.26
C GLU A 46 -10.46 -8.57 8.97
N TYR A 47 -9.16 -8.56 9.16
CA TYR A 47 -8.45 -9.48 10.04
C TYR A 47 -7.84 -8.68 11.20
N SER A 48 -8.35 -8.89 12.41
CA SER A 48 -7.80 -8.27 13.63
C SER A 48 -6.50 -8.97 14.03
N LEU A 49 -5.40 -8.23 14.11
CA LEU A 49 -4.10 -8.77 14.52
C LEU A 49 -4.09 -9.17 16.00
N SER A 50 -4.85 -8.47 16.85
CA SER A 50 -4.91 -8.73 18.30
C SER A 50 -5.75 -9.96 18.64
N THR A 51 -6.91 -10.13 17.99
CA THR A 51 -7.86 -11.21 18.30
C THR A 51 -7.81 -12.38 17.33
N LYS A 52 -7.07 -12.26 16.22
CA LYS A 52 -7.00 -13.22 15.11
C LYS A 52 -8.37 -13.54 14.47
N LYS A 53 -9.36 -12.65 14.65
CA LYS A 53 -10.70 -12.80 14.06
C LYS A 53 -10.75 -12.27 12.65
N VAL A 54 -11.44 -13.01 11.78
CA VAL A 54 -11.72 -12.64 10.39
C VAL A 54 -13.20 -12.27 10.29
N ILE A 55 -13.50 -11.10 9.74
CA ILE A 55 -14.88 -10.62 9.54
C ILE A 55 -15.02 -10.16 8.09
N LYS A 56 -15.92 -10.78 7.36
CA LYS A 56 -16.28 -10.33 6.01
C LYS A 56 -17.04 -9.02 6.07
N LYS A 57 -16.57 -8.02 5.35
CA LYS A 57 -17.15 -6.67 5.30
C LYS A 57 -18.01 -6.43 4.08
N TYR A 58 -17.54 -6.89 2.90
CA TYR A 58 -18.21 -6.59 1.65
C TYR A 58 -17.94 -7.66 0.59
N THR A 59 -18.81 -7.75 -0.41
CA THR A 59 -18.61 -8.53 -1.63
C THR A 59 -18.78 -7.62 -2.83
N SER A 60 -17.79 -7.58 -3.70
CA SER A 60 -17.71 -6.78 -4.93
C SER A 60 -17.54 -7.70 -6.14
N SER A 61 -17.70 -7.14 -7.33
CA SER A 61 -17.28 -7.77 -8.59
C SER A 61 -15.85 -7.35 -9.02
N ASN A 62 -15.32 -6.26 -8.44
CA ASN A 62 -13.99 -5.71 -8.79
C ASN A 62 -12.94 -6.15 -7.76
N PRO A 63 -11.75 -6.61 -8.20
CA PRO A 63 -10.69 -7.12 -7.32
C PRO A 63 -10.00 -6.06 -6.45
N LEU A 64 -10.29 -4.79 -6.64
CA LEU A 64 -9.68 -3.70 -5.89
C LEU A 64 -10.65 -3.11 -4.87
N GLY A 65 -10.43 -3.41 -3.59
CA GLY A 65 -11.23 -2.89 -2.51
C GLY A 65 -10.50 -2.96 -1.17
N VAL A 66 -10.75 -1.98 -0.29
CA VAL A 66 -10.11 -1.86 1.02
C VAL A 66 -11.13 -1.43 2.07
N TYR A 67 -11.17 -2.14 3.19
CA TYR A 67 -11.98 -1.77 4.34
C TYR A 67 -11.26 -0.73 5.21
N SER A 68 -11.98 0.32 5.61
CA SER A 68 -11.53 1.34 6.55
C SER A 68 -12.34 1.25 7.85
N LYS A 69 -11.68 0.89 8.95
CA LYS A 69 -12.31 0.80 10.27
C LYS A 69 -12.67 2.18 10.80
N SER A 70 -11.83 3.19 10.57
CA SER A 70 -12.06 4.57 11.00
C SER A 70 -13.31 5.19 10.38
N ASN A 71 -13.65 4.82 9.14
CA ASN A 71 -14.81 5.33 8.42
C ASN A 71 -15.99 4.34 8.43
N ASN A 72 -15.85 3.16 9.01
CA ASN A 72 -16.79 2.03 8.94
C ASN A 72 -17.31 1.80 7.51
N ALA A 73 -16.41 1.79 6.54
CA ALA A 73 -16.75 1.76 5.13
C ALA A 73 -15.75 0.92 4.32
N VAL A 74 -16.19 0.43 3.17
CA VAL A 74 -15.34 -0.17 2.16
C VAL A 74 -15.18 0.80 1.01
N TYR A 75 -13.94 1.06 0.59
CA TYR A 75 -13.61 1.82 -0.61
C TYR A 75 -13.18 0.84 -1.68
N TYR A 76 -13.75 0.95 -2.89
CA TYR A 76 -13.50 0.01 -3.97
C TYR A 76 -13.57 0.69 -5.33
N ALA A 77 -12.93 0.09 -6.32
CA ALA A 77 -13.11 0.48 -7.70
C ALA A 77 -14.32 -0.24 -8.30
N GLU A 78 -15.04 0.44 -9.17
CA GLU A 78 -16.10 -0.16 -9.99
C GLU A 78 -16.07 0.49 -11.38
N GLU A 79 -16.14 -0.36 -12.39
CA GLU A 79 -16.11 0.07 -13.79
C GLU A 79 -17.54 0.37 -14.28
N ASP A 80 -17.68 1.47 -15.00
CA ASP A 80 -18.84 1.75 -15.85
C ASP A 80 -18.38 2.08 -17.28
N ASN A 81 -19.31 2.45 -18.16
CA ASN A 81 -19.01 2.78 -19.56
C ASN A 81 -18.00 3.92 -19.74
N SER A 82 -17.65 4.65 -18.68
CA SER A 82 -16.73 5.79 -18.71
C SER A 82 -15.36 5.49 -18.11
N GLY A 83 -15.16 4.30 -17.54
CA GLY A 83 -13.92 3.83 -16.89
C GLY A 83 -14.12 3.44 -15.43
N ASP A 84 -13.02 3.32 -14.69
CA ASP A 84 -13.03 3.02 -13.27
C ASP A 84 -13.38 4.24 -12.44
N HIS A 85 -14.17 4.00 -11.40
CA HIS A 85 -14.54 5.02 -10.44
C HIS A 85 -14.31 4.54 -9.03
N LEU A 86 -13.91 5.47 -8.16
CA LEU A 86 -13.87 5.21 -6.72
C LEU A 86 -15.28 5.24 -6.16
N TYR A 87 -15.65 4.18 -5.48
CA TYR A 87 -16.89 4.04 -4.71
C TYR A 87 -16.60 3.85 -3.24
N THR A 88 -17.60 4.18 -2.42
CA THR A 88 -17.66 3.77 -1.01
C THR A 88 -18.92 2.94 -0.78
N TYR A 89 -18.81 1.91 0.05
CA TYR A 89 -19.93 1.20 0.64
C TYR A 89 -19.92 1.46 2.14
N ASP A 90 -20.92 2.17 2.62
CA ASP A 90 -21.13 2.50 4.03
C ASP A 90 -21.75 1.29 4.73
N LEU A 91 -21.09 0.75 5.76
CA LEU A 91 -21.51 -0.47 6.44
C LEU A 91 -22.71 -0.27 7.37
N ASP A 92 -22.96 0.96 7.84
CA ASP A 92 -24.11 1.28 8.69
C ASP A 92 -25.38 1.42 7.85
N THR A 93 -25.31 2.21 6.78
CA THR A 93 -26.47 2.48 5.91
C THR A 93 -26.65 1.43 4.82
N LYS A 94 -25.64 0.58 4.56
CA LYS A 94 -25.59 -0.44 3.49
C LYS A 94 -25.83 0.15 2.09
N LYS A 95 -25.31 1.35 1.85
CA LYS A 95 -25.45 2.06 0.58
C LYS A 95 -24.10 2.29 -0.07
N SER A 96 -24.06 2.10 -1.38
CA SER A 96 -22.93 2.49 -2.21
C SER A 96 -23.08 3.90 -2.72
N LYS A 97 -21.96 4.61 -2.87
CA LYS A 97 -21.89 5.94 -3.43
C LYS A 97 -20.63 6.13 -4.26
N LYS A 98 -20.79 6.69 -5.45
CA LYS A 98 -19.68 7.11 -6.32
C LYS A 98 -18.99 8.35 -5.73
N LEU A 99 -17.67 8.33 -5.61
CA LEU A 99 -16.85 9.38 -5.01
C LEU A 99 -16.02 10.15 -6.05
N SER A 100 -15.65 9.50 -7.17
CA SER A 100 -14.83 10.10 -8.21
C SER A 100 -15.48 9.96 -9.58
N GLY A 101 -14.99 10.76 -10.53
CA GLY A 101 -15.24 10.64 -11.96
C GLY A 101 -13.98 11.01 -12.75
N GLY A 102 -13.93 10.63 -14.03
CA GLY A 102 -12.86 11.04 -14.95
C GLY A 102 -11.59 10.17 -14.90
N LEU A 103 -11.58 9.08 -14.15
CA LEU A 103 -10.52 8.06 -14.21
C LEU A 103 -10.92 6.98 -15.22
N THR A 104 -9.94 6.39 -15.90
CA THR A 104 -10.11 5.22 -16.76
C THR A 104 -9.60 3.95 -16.13
N ALA A 105 -8.74 4.07 -15.12
CA ALA A 105 -8.26 2.96 -14.32
C ALA A 105 -7.93 3.41 -12.90
N ILE A 106 -8.13 2.52 -11.92
CA ILE A 106 -7.69 2.68 -10.54
C ILE A 106 -6.80 1.49 -10.22
N ASN A 107 -5.58 1.77 -9.72
CA ASN A 107 -4.57 0.74 -9.46
C ASN A 107 -4.33 0.50 -7.97
N ARG A 108 -4.58 1.49 -7.13
CA ARG A 108 -4.37 1.41 -5.68
C ARG A 108 -5.36 2.29 -4.93
N ILE A 109 -5.85 1.81 -3.79
CA ILE A 109 -6.69 2.56 -2.86
C ILE A 109 -6.12 2.35 -1.46
N ILE A 110 -5.82 3.45 -0.73
CA ILE A 110 -5.35 3.41 0.65
C ILE A 110 -6.14 4.41 1.49
N PRO A 111 -7.03 3.96 2.36
CA PRO A 111 -7.72 4.83 3.31
C PRO A 111 -6.81 5.15 4.50
N ILE A 112 -6.65 6.44 4.79
CA ILE A 112 -5.89 6.94 5.94
C ILE A 112 -6.77 7.99 6.64
N GLU A 113 -7.37 7.63 7.75
CA GLU A 113 -8.31 8.50 8.48
C GLU A 113 -9.40 9.06 7.55
N ASN A 114 -9.53 10.39 7.46
CA ASN A 114 -10.52 11.06 6.61
C ASN A 114 -10.06 11.26 5.15
N ASN A 115 -8.95 10.65 4.74
CA ASN A 115 -8.45 10.75 3.38
C ASN A 115 -8.33 9.37 2.72
N ILE A 116 -8.80 9.28 1.50
CA ILE A 116 -8.66 8.09 0.68
C ILE A 116 -7.70 8.43 -0.45
N TYR A 117 -6.53 7.83 -0.44
CA TYR A 117 -5.53 8.03 -1.48
C TYR A 117 -5.71 6.99 -2.57
N VAL A 118 -5.54 7.43 -3.82
CA VAL A 118 -5.78 6.61 -5.00
C VAL A 118 -4.65 6.82 -6.00
N LEU A 119 -4.14 5.74 -6.58
CA LEU A 119 -3.41 5.81 -7.85
C LEU A 119 -4.38 5.49 -8.98
N GLY A 120 -4.48 6.38 -9.95
CA GLY A 120 -5.39 6.21 -11.06
C GLY A 120 -4.91 6.91 -12.33
N VAL A 121 -5.49 6.52 -13.46
CA VAL A 121 -5.22 7.08 -14.79
C VAL A 121 -6.37 7.97 -15.18
N GLU A 122 -6.09 9.23 -15.58
CA GLU A 122 -7.11 10.14 -16.13
C GLU A 122 -7.51 9.72 -17.55
N LYS A 123 -8.74 10.03 -17.92
CA LYS A 123 -9.24 9.80 -19.28
C LYS A 123 -8.34 10.48 -20.31
N GLY A 124 -7.86 9.68 -21.28
CA GLY A 124 -6.97 10.15 -22.34
C GLY A 124 -5.49 10.25 -21.92
N GLN A 125 -5.16 9.86 -20.69
CA GLN A 125 -3.77 9.74 -20.22
C GLN A 125 -3.34 8.26 -20.16
N ARG A 126 -2.03 8.02 -19.99
CA ARG A 126 -1.46 6.68 -19.83
C ARG A 126 -0.81 6.48 -18.46
N SER A 127 -0.40 7.59 -17.83
CA SER A 127 0.36 7.56 -16.57
C SER A 127 -0.55 7.52 -15.37
N LEU A 128 -0.20 6.70 -14.39
CA LEU A 128 -0.81 6.70 -13.07
C LEU A 128 -0.44 7.98 -12.32
N LYS A 129 -1.43 8.61 -11.71
CA LYS A 129 -1.27 9.82 -10.90
C LYS A 129 -1.88 9.62 -9.51
N PRO A 130 -1.34 10.28 -8.48
CA PRO A 130 -1.90 10.21 -7.15
C PRO A 130 -3.07 11.20 -6.98
N TYR A 131 -4.16 10.71 -6.40
CA TYR A 131 -5.35 11.48 -6.03
C TYR A 131 -5.65 11.32 -4.55
N ARG A 132 -6.45 12.23 -4.03
CA ARG A 132 -7.00 12.20 -2.69
C ARG A 132 -8.49 12.54 -2.72
N TYR A 133 -9.29 11.69 -2.09
CA TYR A 133 -10.65 12.02 -1.68
C TYR A 133 -10.65 12.32 -0.18
N ASN A 134 -11.18 13.48 0.20
CA ASN A 134 -11.38 13.82 1.61
C ASN A 134 -12.84 13.55 1.99
N VAL A 135 -13.05 12.71 3.00
CA VAL A 135 -14.39 12.21 3.41
C VAL A 135 -15.26 13.34 3.97
N GLU A 136 -14.67 14.28 4.73
CA GLU A 136 -15.40 15.39 5.36
C GLU A 136 -15.86 16.43 4.34
N THR A 137 -14.92 16.89 3.51
CA THR A 137 -15.20 17.92 2.49
C THR A 137 -15.81 17.36 1.22
N LYS A 138 -15.84 16.04 1.06
CA LYS A 138 -16.32 15.30 -0.12
C LYS A 138 -15.60 15.74 -1.42
N ASN A 139 -14.37 16.20 -1.29
CA ASN A 139 -13.57 16.70 -2.41
C ASN A 139 -12.62 15.63 -2.92
N PHE A 140 -12.69 15.33 -4.23
CA PHE A 140 -11.74 14.47 -4.95
C PHE A 140 -10.80 15.37 -5.75
N SER A 141 -9.50 15.26 -5.52
CA SER A 141 -8.48 16.12 -6.13
C SER A 141 -7.20 15.39 -6.45
N LYS A 142 -6.56 15.78 -7.57
CA LYS A 142 -5.22 15.33 -7.94
C LYS A 142 -4.19 15.92 -6.97
N ILE A 143 -3.24 15.11 -6.54
CA ILE A 143 -2.08 15.56 -5.79
C ILE A 143 -1.07 16.13 -6.80
N LYS A 144 -0.59 17.35 -6.53
CA LYS A 144 0.33 18.03 -7.44
C LYS A 144 1.64 17.25 -7.60
N ALA A 145 1.95 16.87 -8.82
CA ALA A 145 3.17 16.20 -9.24
C ALA A 145 3.59 16.73 -10.61
N GLU A 146 4.82 16.42 -11.04
CA GLU A 146 5.26 16.69 -12.41
C GLU A 146 4.47 15.83 -13.40
N ASP A 147 4.05 16.41 -14.54
CA ASP A 147 3.20 15.72 -15.52
C ASP A 147 3.90 14.53 -16.19
N ALA A 148 5.22 14.57 -16.30
CA ALA A 148 6.00 13.50 -16.90
C ALA A 148 6.15 12.25 -16.03
N LEU A 149 5.80 12.30 -14.74
CA LEU A 149 5.94 11.17 -13.82
C LEU A 149 4.80 10.16 -14.00
N ASP A 150 5.13 8.88 -13.97
CA ASP A 150 4.24 7.75 -13.81
C ASP A 150 4.48 7.08 -12.45
N PHE A 151 3.42 6.86 -11.67
CA PHE A 151 3.52 6.37 -10.30
C PHE A 151 3.17 4.88 -10.24
N ASP A 152 4.16 4.02 -9.99
CA ASP A 152 3.95 2.56 -9.97
C ASP A 152 3.41 2.03 -8.65
N HIS A 153 3.91 2.59 -7.53
CA HIS A 153 3.61 2.09 -6.19
C HIS A 153 3.26 3.20 -5.22
N MET A 154 2.37 2.85 -4.29
CA MET A 154 1.97 3.68 -3.16
C MET A 154 1.82 2.80 -1.94
N VAL A 155 2.49 3.15 -0.81
CA VAL A 155 2.44 2.40 0.44
C VAL A 155 2.27 3.33 1.63
N TYR A 156 1.47 2.90 2.61
CA TYR A 156 1.23 3.63 3.84
C TYR A 156 2.16 3.17 4.96
N ASP A 157 2.74 4.14 5.66
CA ASP A 157 3.53 3.95 6.87
C ASP A 157 2.63 4.11 8.10
N VAL A 158 2.11 3.01 8.61
CA VAL A 158 1.26 2.98 9.81
C VAL A 158 1.98 3.43 11.08
N PHE A 159 3.31 3.52 11.09
CA PHE A 159 4.09 3.90 12.26
C PHE A 159 4.27 5.42 12.37
N ASN A 160 4.49 6.07 11.21
CA ASN A 160 4.84 7.49 11.13
C ASN A 160 3.75 8.32 10.43
N HIS A 161 2.64 7.68 9.99
CA HIS A 161 1.51 8.28 9.28
C HIS A 161 1.92 9.00 7.99
N ASP A 162 2.94 8.48 7.30
CA ASP A 162 3.42 8.98 6.04
C ASP A 162 2.93 8.10 4.87
N LEU A 163 2.88 8.67 3.69
CA LEU A 163 2.61 7.94 2.46
C LEU A 163 3.84 8.02 1.57
N TYR A 164 4.36 6.86 1.15
CA TYR A 164 5.46 6.79 0.19
C TYR A 164 4.94 6.39 -1.18
N LEU A 165 5.49 7.03 -2.21
CA LEU A 165 5.18 6.75 -3.61
C LEU A 165 6.49 6.58 -4.38
N CYS A 166 6.48 5.74 -5.40
CA CYS A 166 7.57 5.74 -6.37
C CYS A 166 7.06 6.06 -7.76
N ALA A 167 7.88 6.71 -8.56
CA ALA A 167 7.56 7.10 -9.92
C ALA A 167 8.82 7.13 -10.80
N SER A 168 8.63 6.85 -12.07
CA SER A 168 9.61 7.05 -13.14
C SER A 168 9.14 8.13 -14.12
N ASN A 169 10.03 8.55 -15.02
CA ASN A 169 9.64 9.41 -16.13
C ASN A 169 9.04 8.55 -17.25
N GLN A 170 7.77 8.77 -17.59
CA GLN A 170 7.04 7.99 -18.60
C GLN A 170 7.75 7.96 -19.96
N LYS A 171 8.31 9.09 -20.39
CA LYS A 171 8.99 9.15 -21.70
C LYS A 171 10.30 8.36 -21.71
N GLU A 172 11.05 8.40 -20.59
CA GLU A 172 12.28 7.61 -20.45
C GLU A 172 11.97 6.12 -20.43
N GLU A 173 10.87 5.72 -19.78
CA GLU A 173 10.42 4.33 -19.74
C GLU A 173 9.93 3.84 -21.12
N ASP A 174 9.09 4.62 -21.79
CA ASP A 174 8.66 4.31 -23.16
C ASP A 174 9.88 4.13 -24.10
N GLN A 175 10.84 5.05 -24.03
CA GLN A 175 12.09 4.95 -24.83
C GLN A 175 12.89 3.70 -24.49
N ALA A 176 13.07 3.37 -23.20
CA ALA A 176 13.79 2.18 -22.76
C ALA A 176 13.14 0.88 -23.28
N LEU A 177 11.79 0.84 -23.28
CA LEU A 177 11.02 -0.27 -23.82
C LEU A 177 11.14 -0.37 -25.35
N GLU A 178 11.07 0.74 -26.06
CA GLU A 178 11.24 0.79 -27.52
C GLU A 178 12.64 0.32 -27.94
N GLU A 179 13.69 0.79 -27.28
CA GLU A 179 15.08 0.39 -27.53
C GLU A 179 15.28 -1.11 -27.26
N ALA A 180 14.72 -1.64 -26.16
CA ALA A 180 14.79 -3.06 -25.85
C ALA A 180 14.05 -3.94 -26.87
N ASN A 181 12.91 -3.46 -27.40
CA ASN A 181 12.10 -4.18 -28.37
C ASN A 181 12.60 -4.05 -29.82
N ALA A 182 13.43 -3.06 -30.14
CA ALA A 182 13.95 -2.83 -31.49
C ALA A 182 14.86 -3.98 -31.99
N GLY A 183 15.21 -4.94 -31.16
CA GLY A 183 15.81 -6.21 -31.50
C GLY A 183 17.33 -6.16 -31.70
N LYS A 184 17.96 -7.34 -31.70
CA LYS A 184 19.38 -7.60 -31.92
C LYS A 184 20.31 -7.30 -30.72
N GLY A 185 19.89 -7.75 -29.49
CA GLY A 185 20.76 -7.74 -28.33
C GLY A 185 20.77 -6.44 -27.52
N SER A 186 19.86 -5.54 -27.81
CA SER A 186 19.63 -4.37 -26.94
C SER A 186 19.04 -4.83 -25.61
N LYS A 187 19.73 -4.51 -24.55
CA LYS A 187 19.29 -4.79 -23.17
C LYS A 187 18.37 -3.65 -22.71
N TYR A 188 17.26 -3.99 -22.05
CA TYR A 188 16.46 -2.99 -21.36
C TYR A 188 17.32 -2.27 -20.31
N ILE A 189 17.33 -0.95 -20.37
CA ILE A 189 18.01 -0.09 -19.40
C ILE A 189 16.92 0.70 -18.69
N ALA A 190 16.67 0.36 -17.44
CA ALA A 190 15.65 1.02 -16.65
C ALA A 190 15.87 2.55 -16.55
N PRO A 191 14.81 3.37 -16.55
CA PRO A 191 14.92 4.77 -16.18
C PRO A 191 15.28 4.93 -14.71
N ASN A 192 15.56 6.16 -14.28
CA ASN A 192 15.66 6.45 -12.87
C ASN A 192 14.27 6.38 -12.22
N THR A 193 14.14 5.67 -11.11
CA THR A 193 12.94 5.72 -10.27
C THR A 193 13.19 6.65 -9.09
N HIS A 194 12.20 7.46 -8.77
CA HIS A 194 12.22 8.41 -7.68
C HIS A 194 11.28 7.95 -6.57
N ILE A 195 11.75 7.96 -5.33
CA ILE A 195 10.91 7.73 -4.15
C ILE A 195 10.51 9.07 -3.55
N TYR A 196 9.21 9.24 -3.37
CA TYR A 196 8.61 10.42 -2.78
C TYR A 196 7.97 10.08 -1.44
N ARG A 197 8.00 11.05 -0.53
CA ARG A 197 7.20 11.06 0.69
C ARG A 197 6.12 12.13 0.54
N LEU A 198 4.87 11.75 0.71
CA LEU A 198 3.75 12.67 0.75
C LEU A 198 3.51 13.12 2.20
N LYS A 199 3.65 14.40 2.45
CA LYS A 199 3.33 15.03 3.73
C LYS A 199 2.63 16.36 3.50
N ASN A 200 1.53 16.62 4.20
CA ASN A 200 0.74 17.84 4.05
C ASN A 200 0.36 18.14 2.59
N ASN A 201 -0.02 17.11 1.83
CA ASN A 201 -0.35 17.18 0.39
C ASN A 201 0.80 17.63 -0.53
N GLN A 202 2.03 17.60 -0.06
CA GLN A 202 3.21 17.91 -0.85
C GLN A 202 4.08 16.67 -1.03
N LEU A 203 4.41 16.35 -2.28
CA LEU A 203 5.36 15.32 -2.62
C LEU A 203 6.79 15.87 -2.47
N LYS A 204 7.55 15.25 -1.58
CA LYS A 204 8.98 15.52 -1.43
C LYS A 204 9.77 14.31 -1.91
N ARG A 205 10.61 14.47 -2.93
CA ARG A 205 11.54 13.43 -3.36
C ARG A 205 12.59 13.21 -2.28
N ILE A 206 12.75 11.95 -1.84
CA ILE A 206 13.68 11.55 -0.80
C ILE A 206 14.80 10.66 -1.33
N TYR A 207 14.61 10.00 -2.47
CA TYR A 207 15.62 9.15 -3.08
C TYR A 207 15.45 9.07 -4.60
N THR A 208 16.53 8.79 -5.30
CA THR A 208 16.56 8.51 -6.73
C THR A 208 17.48 7.33 -6.97
N THR A 209 17.00 6.33 -7.70
CA THR A 209 17.81 5.19 -8.12
C THR A 209 18.77 5.61 -9.23
N ASN A 210 19.78 4.78 -9.48
CA ASN A 210 20.64 4.93 -10.65
C ASN A 210 20.28 3.85 -11.69
N ARG A 211 19.36 4.17 -12.59
CA ARG A 211 18.86 3.27 -13.64
C ARG A 211 18.38 1.92 -13.08
N LYS A 212 17.55 1.99 -12.05
CA LYS A 212 16.91 0.84 -11.40
C LYS A 212 15.45 1.13 -11.17
N LEU A 213 14.61 0.13 -11.33
CA LEU A 213 13.21 0.15 -10.95
C LEU A 213 13.09 -0.11 -9.45
N VAL A 214 12.15 0.54 -8.79
CA VAL A 214 11.75 0.19 -7.43
C VAL A 214 10.57 -0.77 -7.51
N TYR A 215 10.79 -1.99 -7.07
CA TYR A 215 9.82 -3.08 -7.20
C TYR A 215 8.92 -3.22 -5.97
N ARG A 216 9.42 -2.84 -4.79
CA ARG A 216 8.71 -2.96 -3.51
C ARG A 216 9.20 -1.90 -2.54
N MET A 217 8.28 -1.39 -1.72
CA MET A 217 8.59 -0.46 -0.63
C MET A 217 7.91 -0.92 0.66
N LEU A 218 8.66 -0.93 1.77
CA LEU A 218 8.20 -1.35 3.09
C LEU A 218 8.63 -0.31 4.13
N PRO A 219 7.72 0.55 4.58
CA PRO A 219 7.98 1.47 5.69
C PRO A 219 8.28 0.72 6.98
N MET A 220 9.24 1.22 7.77
CA MET A 220 9.68 0.64 9.04
C MET A 220 9.31 1.52 10.23
N GLU A 221 9.09 0.91 11.39
CA GLU A 221 8.81 1.60 12.65
C GLU A 221 9.88 2.65 13.03
N SER A 222 11.13 2.42 12.64
CA SER A 222 12.25 3.37 12.84
C SER A 222 12.14 4.66 12.01
N GLY A 223 11.17 4.75 11.10
CA GLY A 223 11.05 5.83 10.12
C GLY A 223 11.96 5.66 8.90
N ASN A 224 12.64 4.52 8.78
CA ASN A 224 13.37 4.12 7.59
C ASN A 224 12.42 3.47 6.57
N LEU A 225 12.90 3.32 5.34
CA LEU A 225 12.17 2.67 4.27
C LEU A 225 13.01 1.52 3.70
N THR A 226 12.54 0.30 3.81
CA THR A 226 13.12 -0.83 3.06
C THR A 226 12.52 -0.83 1.66
N PHE A 227 13.34 -1.02 0.64
CA PHE A 227 12.87 -1.11 -0.75
C PHE A 227 13.72 -2.07 -1.56
N THR A 228 13.13 -2.68 -2.58
CA THR A 228 13.81 -3.59 -3.50
C THR A 228 13.99 -2.91 -4.85
N GLU A 229 15.24 -2.86 -5.34
CA GLU A 229 15.59 -2.40 -6.67
C GLU A 229 15.76 -3.58 -7.63
N SER A 230 15.43 -3.34 -8.90
CA SER A 230 15.70 -4.26 -10.01
C SER A 230 16.32 -3.50 -11.19
N ASP A 231 17.19 -4.16 -11.95
CA ASP A 231 17.80 -3.59 -13.16
C ASP A 231 16.92 -3.71 -14.39
N THR A 232 15.89 -4.55 -14.34
CA THR A 232 14.99 -4.80 -15.46
C THR A 232 13.62 -5.24 -15.00
N ILE A 233 12.67 -5.33 -15.90
CA ILE A 233 11.32 -5.84 -15.63
C ILE A 233 11.30 -7.38 -15.61
N PRO A 234 10.26 -8.01 -14.99
CA PRO A 234 10.20 -9.45 -14.72
C PRO A 234 10.41 -10.36 -15.95
N VAL A 235 9.99 -9.95 -17.13
CA VAL A 235 10.14 -10.75 -18.36
C VAL A 235 11.59 -10.98 -18.78
N TRP A 236 12.54 -10.20 -18.28
CA TRP A 236 13.97 -10.30 -18.58
C TRP A 236 14.84 -10.81 -17.42
N ASN A 237 14.25 -11.61 -16.52
CA ASN A 237 14.92 -12.25 -15.39
C ASN A 237 15.70 -11.26 -14.50
N PRO A 238 15.00 -10.40 -13.75
CA PRO A 238 15.59 -9.32 -12.97
C PRO A 238 16.49 -9.84 -11.85
N GLN A 239 17.50 -9.04 -11.51
CA GLN A 239 18.25 -9.20 -10.27
C GLN A 239 17.67 -8.25 -9.20
N TYR A 240 17.19 -8.81 -8.12
CA TYR A 240 16.61 -8.06 -7.02
C TYR A 240 17.62 -7.76 -5.94
N HIS A 241 17.69 -6.50 -5.51
CA HIS A 241 18.55 -6.06 -4.42
C HIS A 241 17.72 -5.25 -3.42
N THR A 242 17.74 -5.67 -2.17
CA THR A 242 16.98 -4.99 -1.12
C THR A 242 17.89 -4.10 -0.26
N TYR A 243 17.44 -2.88 -0.03
CA TYR A 243 18.12 -1.86 0.75
C TYR A 243 17.20 -1.27 1.83
N THR A 244 17.82 -0.79 2.89
CA THR A 244 17.17 0.09 3.87
C THR A 244 17.69 1.50 3.68
N LEU A 245 16.79 2.44 3.39
CA LEU A 245 17.03 3.87 3.26
C LEU A 245 16.75 4.55 4.60
N ASP A 246 17.75 5.26 5.11
CA ASP A 246 17.54 6.26 6.17
C ASP A 246 16.89 7.50 5.53
N THR A 247 15.59 7.71 5.81
CA THR A 247 14.80 8.77 5.18
C THR A 247 15.19 10.18 5.64
N LYS A 248 16.02 10.31 6.68
CA LYS A 248 16.54 11.61 7.20
C LYS A 248 17.85 11.99 6.51
N THR A 249 18.73 11.02 6.30
CA THR A 249 20.07 11.26 5.74
C THR A 249 20.18 10.88 4.26
N ASN A 250 19.17 10.21 3.70
CA ASN A 250 19.12 9.66 2.34
C ASN A 250 20.25 8.65 2.05
N LYS A 251 20.80 8.02 3.09
CA LYS A 251 21.82 6.98 2.94
C LYS A 251 21.14 5.60 2.90
N LYS A 252 21.58 4.75 1.98
CA LYS A 252 21.11 3.35 1.91
C LYS A 252 22.18 2.38 2.40
N LYS A 253 21.74 1.28 3.00
CA LYS A 253 22.54 0.10 3.37
C LYS A 253 21.81 -1.16 2.93
N ALA A 254 22.50 -2.30 2.91
CA ALA A 254 21.85 -3.59 2.63
C ALA A 254 20.67 -3.81 3.59
N GLY A 255 19.54 -4.25 3.05
CA GLY A 255 18.32 -4.58 3.75
C GLY A 255 18.08 -6.09 3.82
N ILE A 256 16.98 -6.50 4.45
CA ILE A 256 16.54 -7.90 4.50
C ILE A 256 16.04 -8.28 3.11
N ASN A 257 16.54 -9.37 2.55
CA ASN A 257 16.05 -9.89 1.28
C ASN A 257 14.68 -10.57 1.47
N ILE A 258 13.63 -9.86 1.14
CA ILE A 258 12.24 -10.32 1.32
C ILE A 258 11.93 -11.53 0.43
N ASP A 259 12.56 -11.62 -0.73
CA ASP A 259 12.30 -12.68 -1.72
C ASP A 259 12.97 -14.02 -1.35
N GLU A 260 13.84 -14.02 -0.33
CA GLU A 260 14.44 -15.24 0.22
C GLU A 260 13.67 -15.81 1.43
N ILE A 261 12.63 -15.11 1.92
CA ILE A 261 11.86 -15.56 3.09
C ILE A 261 10.90 -16.68 2.72
N MET A 262 10.37 -16.69 1.49
CA MET A 262 9.35 -17.62 1.00
C MET A 262 9.67 -18.05 -0.42
N ASP A 263 9.07 -19.16 -0.86
CA ASP A 263 9.19 -19.61 -2.27
C ASP A 263 8.70 -18.56 -3.27
N VAL A 264 7.60 -17.88 -2.91
CA VAL A 264 7.05 -16.75 -3.68
C VAL A 264 6.52 -15.71 -2.71
N THR A 265 7.03 -14.49 -2.79
CA THR A 265 6.49 -13.34 -2.03
C THR A 265 5.79 -12.36 -2.99
N GLN A 266 4.48 -12.17 -2.78
CA GLN A 266 3.65 -11.25 -3.57
C GLN A 266 3.58 -9.86 -2.95
N TYR A 267 3.26 -9.80 -1.64
CA TYR A 267 3.17 -8.58 -0.85
C TYR A 267 3.92 -8.72 0.46
N ALA A 268 4.41 -7.61 0.99
CA ALA A 268 5.03 -7.57 2.31
C ALA A 268 4.82 -6.19 2.96
N CYS A 269 4.76 -6.17 4.30
CA CYS A 269 4.86 -4.96 5.11
C CYS A 269 5.47 -5.27 6.47
N PHE A 270 6.13 -4.30 7.10
CA PHE A 270 6.51 -4.41 8.51
C PHE A 270 5.26 -4.25 9.39
N SER A 271 5.07 -5.12 10.36
CA SER A 271 4.08 -4.96 11.45
C SER A 271 4.72 -4.43 12.73
N SER A 272 6.03 -4.60 12.87
CA SER A 272 6.90 -4.02 13.92
C SER A 272 8.34 -3.97 13.44
N SER A 273 9.26 -3.47 14.28
CA SER A 273 10.71 -3.53 14.00
C SER A 273 11.26 -4.95 13.86
N HIS A 274 10.58 -5.94 14.43
CA HIS A 274 11.02 -7.35 14.49
C HIS A 274 10.16 -8.30 13.67
N GLN A 275 9.09 -7.81 13.02
CA GLN A 275 8.15 -8.68 12.34
C GLN A 275 7.70 -8.12 11.00
N ILE A 276 7.66 -8.98 9.99
CA ILE A 276 7.12 -8.72 8.66
C ILE A 276 5.87 -9.57 8.46
N ILE A 277 4.84 -8.99 7.84
CA ILE A 277 3.68 -9.71 7.33
C ILE A 277 3.87 -9.88 5.82
N LEU A 278 3.67 -11.09 5.33
CA LEU A 278 3.92 -11.50 3.94
C LEU A 278 2.68 -12.17 3.36
N LEU A 279 2.27 -11.77 2.17
CA LEU A 279 1.38 -12.57 1.32
C LEU A 279 2.25 -13.30 0.33
N GLY A 280 2.14 -14.60 0.30
CA GLY A 280 2.93 -15.39 -0.62
C GLY A 280 2.59 -16.86 -0.57
N ARG A 281 3.50 -17.66 -1.07
CA ARG A 281 3.37 -19.11 -1.11
C ARG A 281 4.57 -19.75 -0.43
N ASN A 282 4.28 -20.71 0.43
CA ASN A 282 5.27 -21.59 1.00
C ASN A 282 4.85 -23.01 0.65
N ASP A 283 5.71 -23.79 0.01
CA ASP A 283 5.38 -25.05 -0.68
C ASP A 283 4.24 -24.83 -1.72
N LYS A 284 3.04 -25.35 -1.46
CA LYS A 284 1.88 -25.21 -2.34
C LYS A 284 0.77 -24.34 -1.78
N HIS A 285 0.94 -23.81 -0.56
CA HIS A 285 -0.10 -23.09 0.15
C HIS A 285 0.10 -21.59 0.02
N GLN A 286 -0.86 -20.90 -0.60
CA GLN A 286 -0.93 -19.46 -0.55
C GLN A 286 -1.54 -19.01 0.78
N GLY A 287 -0.92 -18.04 1.43
CA GLY A 287 -1.40 -17.51 2.69
C GLY A 287 -0.79 -16.16 3.03
N ILE A 288 -1.28 -15.58 4.11
CA ILE A 288 -0.62 -14.46 4.77
C ILE A 288 0.14 -15.04 5.96
N TYR A 289 1.42 -14.71 6.02
CA TYR A 289 2.35 -15.22 7.03
C TYR A 289 2.95 -14.08 7.83
N THR A 290 3.38 -14.37 9.04
CA THR A 290 4.31 -13.53 9.79
C THR A 290 5.71 -14.13 9.68
N TYR A 291 6.70 -13.27 9.56
CA TYR A 291 8.13 -13.61 9.62
C TYR A 291 8.76 -12.83 10.77
N ASP A 292 9.30 -13.56 11.73
CA ASP A 292 10.07 -13.00 12.82
C ASP A 292 11.52 -12.83 12.41
N ILE A 293 12.00 -11.59 12.41
CA ILE A 293 13.32 -11.22 11.88
C ILE A 293 14.45 -11.78 12.74
N ASP A 294 14.25 -11.83 14.06
CA ASP A 294 15.31 -12.23 14.99
C ASP A 294 15.52 -13.75 14.99
N SER A 295 14.45 -14.52 14.89
CA SER A 295 14.51 -15.98 14.87
C SER A 295 14.52 -16.60 13.48
N GLY A 296 14.17 -15.84 12.44
CA GLY A 296 14.01 -16.35 11.07
C GLY A 296 12.80 -17.26 10.87
N LYS A 297 11.84 -17.29 11.81
CA LYS A 297 10.69 -18.19 11.76
C LYS A 297 9.53 -17.56 10.99
N THR A 298 8.90 -18.38 10.15
CA THR A 298 7.68 -18.02 9.43
C THR A 298 6.50 -18.79 10.01
N GLU A 299 5.40 -18.10 10.33
CA GLU A 299 4.16 -18.67 10.83
C GLU A 299 2.97 -18.26 9.98
N LEU A 300 2.04 -19.19 9.70
CA LEU A 300 0.81 -18.92 8.96
C LEU A 300 -0.12 -18.06 9.83
N LEU A 301 -0.50 -16.90 9.33
CA LEU A 301 -1.43 -15.96 9.96
C LEU A 301 -2.87 -16.15 9.46
N TYR A 302 -3.02 -16.28 8.14
CA TYR A 302 -4.32 -16.43 7.50
C TYR A 302 -4.19 -17.20 6.17
N GLU A 303 -5.11 -18.10 5.93
CA GLU A 303 -5.31 -18.76 4.63
C GLU A 303 -6.78 -18.75 4.24
N SER A 304 -7.06 -18.77 2.95
CA SER A 304 -8.39 -18.99 2.43
C SER A 304 -8.46 -20.36 1.77
N LYS A 305 -9.48 -21.16 2.13
CA LYS A 305 -9.62 -22.53 1.60
C LYS A 305 -10.08 -22.58 0.15
N ASN A 306 -10.88 -21.60 -0.28
CA ASN A 306 -11.59 -21.63 -1.57
C ASN A 306 -11.44 -20.34 -2.37
N GLU A 307 -10.64 -19.40 -1.91
CA GLU A 307 -10.46 -18.10 -2.54
C GLU A 307 -8.97 -17.80 -2.69
N LEU A 308 -8.59 -17.17 -3.78
CA LEU A 308 -7.27 -16.61 -3.98
C LEU A 308 -7.16 -15.32 -3.17
N ILE A 309 -6.11 -15.16 -2.39
CA ILE A 309 -5.82 -13.89 -1.71
C ILE A 309 -5.14 -12.98 -2.73
N ASN A 310 -5.80 -11.86 -3.07
CA ASN A 310 -5.29 -10.90 -4.06
C ASN A 310 -4.28 -9.93 -3.44
N SER A 311 -4.63 -9.39 -2.28
CA SER A 311 -3.81 -8.38 -1.59
C SER A 311 -4.21 -8.24 -0.12
N PHE A 312 -3.40 -7.53 0.63
CA PHE A 312 -3.77 -7.01 1.94
C PHE A 312 -3.18 -5.60 2.16
N GLU A 313 -3.82 -4.83 3.05
CA GLU A 313 -3.33 -3.55 3.56
C GLU A 313 -3.26 -3.62 5.08
N LEU A 314 -2.13 -3.21 5.65
CA LEU A 314 -1.99 -2.99 7.10
C LEU A 314 -2.46 -1.57 7.42
N LEU A 315 -3.48 -1.48 8.27
CA LEU A 315 -4.18 -0.24 8.62
C LEU A 315 -4.42 -0.13 10.14
N GLU A 316 -4.91 1.01 10.61
CA GLU A 316 -5.28 1.29 12.00
C GLU A 316 -6.63 2.02 12.13
#